data_dafcc5e09091952fa83d92da4bbd4227
#
_entry.id   dafcc5e09091952fa83d92da4bbd4227
#
_cell.length_a   1.000
_cell.length_b   1.000
_cell.length_c   1.000
_cell.angle_alpha   90.00
_cell.angle_beta   90.00
_cell.angle_gamma   90.00
#
_symmetry.space_group_name_H-M   'P 1'
#
loop_
_entity.id
_entity.type
_entity.pdbx_description
1 polymer ?
#
loop_
_entity_poly.entity_id
_entity_poly.type
_entity_poly.pdbx_seq_one_letter_code
_entity_poly.pdbx_strand_id
1 'polypeptide(L)' 'MSLQNHLTELERRHSALDRELAAERVHPGSNEARLAELKRRKLLLKDEITKLRSGTTLH' A
#
# COMPACT_ATOMS: atom_id res chain seq x y z
N MET A 1 -20.64 0.72 -6.09
CA MET A 1 -19.57 1.52 -5.57
C MET A 1 -18.82 2.17 -6.71
N SER A 2 -18.51 3.44 -6.58
CA SER A 2 -17.88 4.14 -7.69
C SER A 2 -16.38 3.87 -7.70
N LEU A 3 -15.79 4.05 -8.86
CA LEU A 3 -14.35 3.89 -9.01
C LEU A 3 -13.61 4.86 -8.09
N GLN A 4 -14.14 6.07 -7.97
CA GLN A 4 -13.50 7.06 -7.12
C GLN A 4 -13.49 6.63 -5.66
N ASN A 5 -14.58 6.05 -5.18
CA ASN A 5 -14.62 5.56 -3.81
C ASN A 5 -13.64 4.42 -3.60
N HIS A 6 -13.54 3.56 -4.58
CA HIS A 6 -12.61 2.43 -4.50
C HIS A 6 -11.16 2.92 -4.45
N LEU A 7 -10.86 3.90 -5.30
CA LEU A 7 -9.53 4.50 -5.32
C LEU A 7 -9.18 5.14 -3.97
N THR A 8 -10.14 5.90 -3.44
CA THR A 8 -9.93 6.56 -2.17
C THR A 8 -9.63 5.54 -1.07
N GLU A 9 -10.35 4.43 -1.09
CA GLU A 9 -10.14 3.39 -0.09
C GLU A 9 -8.75 2.77 -0.22
N LEU A 10 -8.32 2.51 -1.45
CA LEU A 10 -7.01 1.94 -1.67
C LEU A 10 -5.90 2.90 -1.25
N GLU A 11 -6.09 4.18 -1.54
CA GLU A 11 -5.10 5.17 -1.14
C GLU A 11 -5.03 5.29 0.37
N ARG A 12 -6.15 5.14 1.03
CA ARG A 12 -6.17 5.17 2.49
C ARG A 12 -5.40 3.99 3.05
N ARG A 13 -5.58 2.80 2.48
CA ARG A 13 -4.86 1.62 2.93
C ARG A 13 -3.38 1.77 2.68
N HIS A 14 -3.02 2.34 1.54
CA HIS A 14 -1.62 2.55 1.22
C HIS A 14 -0.98 3.49 2.24
N SER A 15 -1.70 4.53 2.60
CA SER A 15 -1.21 5.49 3.57
C SER A 15 -1.04 4.84 4.95
N ALA A 16 -1.98 3.98 5.32
CA ALA A 16 -1.90 3.29 6.60
C ALA A 16 -0.68 2.37 6.63
N LEU A 17 -0.42 1.68 5.53
CA LEU A 17 0.75 0.81 5.46
C LEU A 17 2.04 1.60 5.55
N ASP A 18 2.06 2.79 4.95
CA ASP A 18 3.21 3.66 5.03
C ASP A 18 3.52 4.01 6.49
N ARG A 19 2.47 4.31 7.24
CA ARG A 19 2.64 4.64 8.65
C ARG A 19 3.12 3.44 9.45
N GLU A 20 2.56 2.27 9.17
CA GLU A 20 2.98 1.07 9.85
C GLU A 20 4.43 0.76 9.57
N LEU A 21 4.85 0.95 8.32
CA LEU A 21 6.22 0.72 7.93
C LEU A 21 7.16 1.67 8.67
N ALA A 22 6.80 2.93 8.71
CA ALA A 22 7.62 3.92 9.40
C ALA A 22 7.73 3.60 10.89
N ALA A 23 6.63 3.21 11.49
CA ALA A 23 6.63 2.87 12.90
C ALA A 23 7.49 1.64 13.17
N GLU A 24 7.40 0.65 12.27
CA GLU A 24 8.16 -0.57 12.47
C GLU A 24 9.67 -0.32 12.33
N ARG A 25 10.04 0.59 11.45
CA ARG A 25 11.46 0.90 11.24
C ARG A 25 12.11 1.49 12.47
N VAL A 26 11.37 2.31 13.20
CA VAL A 26 11.94 2.94 14.39
C VAL A 26 11.70 2.11 15.64
N HIS A 27 11.03 0.99 15.51
CA HIS A 27 10.78 0.13 16.65
C HIS A 27 12.06 -0.61 17.02
N PRO A 28 12.45 -0.57 18.30
CA PRO A 28 13.73 -1.17 18.72
C PRO A 28 13.86 -2.65 18.38
N GLY A 29 12.78 -3.37 18.37
CA GLY A 29 12.82 -4.79 18.06
C GLY A 29 12.26 -5.11 16.71
N SER A 30 12.46 -4.24 15.72
CA SER A 30 11.86 -4.45 14.42
C SER A 30 12.27 -5.80 13.84
N ASN A 31 11.33 -6.38 13.11
CA ASN A 31 11.49 -7.69 12.53
C ASN A 31 11.60 -7.55 11.02
N GLU A 32 12.68 -8.08 10.45
CA GLU A 32 12.91 -7.95 9.03
C GLU A 32 11.82 -8.62 8.21
N ALA A 33 11.32 -9.75 8.69
CA ALA A 33 10.26 -10.45 7.98
C ALA A 33 9.00 -9.59 7.93
N ARG A 34 8.70 -8.90 9.03
CA ARG A 34 7.54 -8.05 9.08
C ARG A 34 7.71 -6.84 8.18
N LEU A 35 8.90 -6.27 8.17
CA LEU A 35 9.19 -5.14 7.30
C LEU A 35 9.02 -5.53 5.83
N ALA A 36 9.52 -6.71 5.47
CA ALA A 36 9.39 -7.20 4.11
C ALA A 36 7.94 -7.41 3.74
N GLU A 37 7.16 -7.94 4.66
CA GLU A 37 5.75 -8.17 4.40
C GLU A 37 5.00 -6.86 4.19
N LEU A 38 5.29 -5.87 5.04
CA LEU A 38 4.64 -4.58 4.91
C LEU A 38 5.01 -3.90 3.59
N LYS A 39 6.27 -4.01 3.20
CA LYS A 39 6.71 -3.46 1.94
C LYS A 39 6.00 -4.13 0.77
N ARG A 40 5.84 -5.44 0.84
CA ARG A 40 5.17 -6.17 -0.22
C ARG A 40 3.71 -5.72 -0.34
N ARG A 41 3.03 -5.59 0.79
CA ARG A 41 1.64 -5.13 0.78
C ARG A 41 1.52 -3.74 0.18
N LYS A 42 2.45 -2.88 0.55
CA LYS A 42 2.45 -1.51 0.03
C LYS A 42 2.63 -1.51 -1.47
N LEU A 43 3.53 -2.34 -1.98
CA LEU A 43 3.76 -2.43 -3.41
C LEU A 43 2.54 -2.94 -4.15
N LEU A 44 1.87 -3.93 -3.59
CA LEU A 44 0.66 -4.46 -4.21
C LEU A 44 -0.43 -3.41 -4.29
N LEU A 45 -0.61 -2.67 -3.20
CA LEU A 45 -1.62 -1.61 -3.20
C LEU A 45 -1.28 -0.51 -4.19
N LYS A 46 -0.02 -0.13 -4.22
CA LYS A 46 0.41 0.90 -5.15
C LYS A 46 0.17 0.46 -6.59
N ASP A 47 0.45 -0.80 -6.87
CA ASP A 47 0.24 -1.33 -8.20
C ASP A 47 -1.24 -1.27 -8.58
N GLU A 48 -2.11 -1.64 -7.66
CA GLU A 48 -3.54 -1.57 -7.91
C GLU A 48 -4.01 -0.15 -8.14
N ILE A 49 -3.52 0.77 -7.32
CA ILE A 49 -3.88 2.17 -7.47
C ILE A 49 -3.45 2.67 -8.84
N THR A 50 -2.24 2.34 -9.24
CA THR A 50 -1.73 2.77 -10.53
C THR A 50 -2.57 2.24 -11.67
N LYS A 51 -2.95 0.98 -11.60
CA LYS A 51 -3.77 0.39 -12.63
C LYS A 51 -5.13 1.09 -12.75
N LEU A 52 -5.74 1.37 -11.62
CA LEU A 52 -7.04 2.02 -11.64
C LEU A 52 -6.95 3.44 -12.15
N ARG A 53 -5.88 4.12 -11.77
CA ARG A 53 -5.72 5.51 -12.18
C ARG A 53 -5.42 5.64 -13.65
N SER A 54 -4.72 4.69 -14.22
CA SER A 54 -4.43 4.74 -15.63
C SER A 54 -5.63 4.32 -16.47
N GLY A 55 -6.59 3.70 -15.87
CA GLY A 55 -7.83 3.35 -16.55
C GLY A 55 -7.72 2.16 -17.45
N THR A 56 -6.56 1.57 -17.60
CA THR A 56 -6.45 0.40 -18.39
C THR A 56 -5.35 -0.42 -17.90
N THR A 57 -5.36 -1.60 -18.33
CA THR A 57 -4.41 -2.44 -17.89
C THR A 57 -3.69 -2.93 -18.99
N LEU A 58 -3.05 -2.65 -19.52
CA LEU A 58 -2.44 -3.15 -20.48
C LEU A 58 -1.38 -3.68 -20.37
N HIS A 59 -1.07 -4.21 -20.39
CA HIS A 59 -0.15 -4.69 -20.27
C HIS A 59 0.33 -5.25 -20.68
#